data_dc1522d7b6e3d9798af9c4566a1911eb
#
_entry.id   dc1522d7b6e3d9798af9c4566a1911eb
#
_cell.length_a   1.000
_cell.length_b   1.000
_cell.length_c   1.000
_cell.angle_alpha   90.00
_cell.angle_beta   90.00
_cell.angle_gamma   90.00
#
_symmetry.space_group_name_H-M   'P 1'
#
loop_
_entity.id
_entity.type
_entity.pdbx_description
1 polymer ?
#
loop_
_entity_poly.entity_id
_entity_poly.type
_entity_poly.pdbx_seq_one_letter_code
_entity_poly.pdbx_strand_id
1 'polypeptide(L)'
;MAVVFGSLPLAGRLFLGSWDFDGAAEIGCLCLIAGAYFHIVSRRFPAVPDPATILERAGERAAAGRPDQAIALLTEGIRLSPQLWQAFQYRGELYLQGGQLEAAIQDFSEAIRLAPREPHLYLLRGHVYRLMGDETLSQSDCARAAALAGESPLTTESASTTGADP
;
A
#
# COMPACT_ATOMS: atom_id res chain seq x y z
N MET A 1 4.29 -43.25 1.80
CA MET A 1 4.15 -41.99 2.56
C MET A 1 2.69 -41.85 2.96
N ALA A 2 2.37 -42.09 4.22
CA ALA A 2 0.99 -42.04 4.75
C ALA A 2 0.66 -40.59 5.13
N VAL A 3 -0.33 -40.02 4.44
CA VAL A 3 -0.89 -38.73 4.81
C VAL A 3 -1.93 -38.96 5.92
N VAL A 4 -1.59 -38.53 7.13
CA VAL A 4 -2.46 -38.60 8.31
C VAL A 4 -3.55 -37.52 8.16
N PHE A 5 -4.77 -37.92 7.82
CA PHE A 5 -5.95 -37.06 7.93
C PHE A 5 -6.39 -37.04 9.40
N GLY A 6 -5.99 -35.98 10.12
CA GLY A 6 -6.45 -35.70 11.46
C GLY A 6 -7.89 -35.21 11.45
N SER A 7 -8.73 -35.94 12.21
CA SER A 7 -10.03 -35.58 12.81
C SER A 7 -10.86 -34.45 12.15
N LEU A 8 -11.70 -34.81 11.20
CA LEU A 8 -12.90 -34.07 10.83
C LEU A 8 -14.02 -34.32 11.89
N PRO A 9 -14.77 -33.30 12.30
CA PRO A 9 -15.85 -33.46 13.27
C PRO A 9 -16.95 -34.36 12.72
N LEU A 10 -17.54 -35.15 13.62
CA LEU A 10 -18.51 -36.22 13.37
C LEU A 10 -19.73 -35.84 12.47
N ALA A 11 -20.03 -34.57 12.28
CA ALA A 11 -21.11 -34.12 11.40
C ALA A 11 -20.84 -34.33 9.89
N GLY A 12 -19.57 -34.45 9.47
CA GLY A 12 -19.21 -34.73 8.09
C GLY A 12 -19.24 -36.21 7.70
N ARG A 13 -19.30 -37.13 8.69
CA ARG A 13 -19.23 -38.56 8.43
C ARG A 13 -20.58 -39.20 8.04
N LEU A 14 -21.69 -38.54 8.34
CA LEU A 14 -23.03 -39.06 8.05
C LEU A 14 -23.48 -38.82 6.60
N PHE A 15 -22.76 -38.01 5.83
CA PHE A 15 -23.15 -37.67 4.45
C PHE A 15 -22.33 -38.40 3.37
N LEU A 16 -21.33 -39.22 3.76
CA LEU A 16 -20.44 -39.93 2.81
C LEU A 16 -20.79 -41.42 2.63
N GLY A 17 -21.88 -41.88 3.21
CA GLY A 17 -22.27 -43.30 3.13
C GLY A 17 -23.38 -43.52 2.12
N SER A 18 -23.07 -43.68 0.88
CA SER A 18 -23.83 -44.24 -0.23
C SER A 18 -23.91 -43.34 -1.48
N TRP A 19 -22.75 -43.02 -2.02
CA TRP A 19 -22.72 -42.49 -3.38
C TRP A 19 -21.99 -43.47 -4.27
N ASP A 20 -22.72 -44.24 -5.07
CA ASP A 20 -22.15 -45.06 -6.14
C ASP A 20 -21.75 -44.10 -7.26
N PHE A 21 -20.46 -44.06 -7.47
CA PHE A 21 -19.77 -43.12 -8.35
C PHE A 21 -19.82 -43.59 -9.81
N ASP A 22 -20.79 -43.13 -10.58
CA ASP A 22 -20.72 -43.18 -12.03
C ASP A 22 -20.07 -41.89 -12.55
N GLY A 23 -18.83 -42.00 -12.97
CA GLY A 23 -17.78 -40.99 -13.03
C GLY A 23 -17.96 -39.74 -13.94
N ALA A 24 -19.15 -39.41 -14.41
CA ALA A 24 -19.33 -38.21 -15.25
C ALA A 24 -20.24 -37.12 -14.61
N ALA A 25 -21.17 -37.52 -13.75
CA ALA A 25 -22.06 -36.53 -13.09
C ALA A 25 -21.41 -35.85 -11.87
N GLU A 26 -20.33 -36.39 -11.38
CA GLU A 26 -19.74 -36.03 -10.10
C GLU A 26 -18.73 -34.91 -10.19
N ILE A 27 -18.02 -34.81 -11.31
CA ILE A 27 -17.10 -33.66 -11.56
C ILE A 27 -17.92 -32.36 -11.57
N GLY A 28 -19.14 -32.41 -12.12
CA GLY A 28 -20.07 -31.27 -12.13
C GLY A 28 -20.53 -30.87 -10.71
N CYS A 29 -20.81 -31.85 -9.85
CA CYS A 29 -21.29 -31.59 -8.49
C CYS A 29 -20.16 -31.05 -7.60
N LEU A 30 -18.95 -31.60 -7.74
CA LEU A 30 -17.76 -31.08 -7.04
C LEU A 30 -17.38 -29.65 -7.49
N CYS A 31 -17.52 -29.36 -8.79
CA CYS A 31 -17.31 -28.00 -9.31
C CYS A 31 -18.36 -27.01 -8.78
N LEU A 32 -19.64 -27.44 -8.66
CA LEU A 32 -20.71 -26.58 -8.12
C LEU A 32 -20.51 -26.34 -6.62
N ILE A 33 -20.13 -27.38 -5.85
CA ILE A 33 -19.84 -27.25 -4.41
C ILE A 33 -18.58 -26.39 -4.19
N ALA A 34 -17.52 -26.60 -4.98
CA ALA A 34 -16.31 -25.79 -4.91
C ALA A 34 -16.60 -24.33 -5.33
N GLY A 35 -17.41 -24.12 -6.36
CA GLY A 35 -17.84 -22.78 -6.79
C GLY A 35 -18.72 -22.10 -5.74
N ALA A 36 -19.67 -22.79 -5.14
CA ALA A 36 -20.50 -22.27 -4.06
C ALA A 36 -19.68 -21.99 -2.80
N TYR A 37 -18.75 -22.88 -2.43
CA TYR A 37 -17.84 -22.69 -1.32
C TYR A 37 -16.91 -21.48 -1.57
N PHE A 38 -16.33 -21.38 -2.76
CA PHE A 38 -15.51 -20.24 -3.16
C PHE A 38 -16.30 -18.94 -3.11
N HIS A 39 -17.55 -18.95 -3.57
CA HIS A 39 -18.41 -17.77 -3.55
C HIS A 39 -18.80 -17.35 -2.12
N ILE A 40 -19.08 -18.32 -1.24
CA ILE A 40 -19.36 -18.07 0.18
C ILE A 40 -18.11 -17.56 0.90
N VAL A 41 -16.96 -18.18 0.65
CA VAL A 41 -15.67 -17.77 1.25
C VAL A 41 -15.28 -16.38 0.75
N SER A 42 -15.40 -16.09 -0.54
CA SER A 42 -15.10 -14.78 -1.12
C SER A 42 -16.01 -13.66 -0.58
N ARG A 43 -17.27 -13.98 -0.25
CA ARG A 43 -18.18 -13.02 0.40
C ARG A 43 -17.88 -12.83 1.89
N ARG A 44 -17.41 -13.88 2.57
CA ARG A 44 -17.14 -13.84 4.01
C ARG A 44 -15.75 -13.28 4.33
N PHE A 45 -14.84 -13.42 3.39
CA PHE A 45 -13.48 -12.85 3.45
C PHE A 45 -13.31 -11.96 2.20
N PRO A 46 -13.79 -10.71 2.24
CA PRO A 46 -13.50 -9.78 1.15
C PRO A 46 -11.98 -9.73 0.99
N ALA A 47 -11.53 -9.88 -0.26
CA ALA A 47 -10.11 -9.75 -0.57
C ALA A 47 -9.60 -8.45 0.07
N VAL A 48 -8.45 -8.52 0.76
CA VAL A 48 -7.80 -7.32 1.27
C VAL A 48 -7.66 -6.37 0.07
N PRO A 49 -8.23 -5.17 0.13
CA PRO A 49 -8.17 -4.26 -0.99
C PRO A 49 -6.71 -3.99 -1.34
N ASP A 50 -6.38 -4.06 -2.62
CA ASP A 50 -5.05 -3.73 -3.09
C ASP A 50 -4.64 -2.34 -2.61
N PRO A 51 -3.36 -2.14 -2.24
CA PRO A 51 -2.86 -0.83 -1.84
C PRO A 51 -3.22 0.29 -2.81
N ALA A 52 -3.17 0.02 -4.11
CA ALA A 52 -3.57 0.96 -5.16
C ALA A 52 -5.05 1.36 -5.06
N THR A 53 -5.94 0.39 -4.81
CA THR A 53 -7.38 0.64 -4.65
C THR A 53 -7.66 1.53 -3.43
N ILE A 54 -6.88 1.37 -2.35
CA ILE A 54 -7.04 2.21 -1.15
C ILE A 54 -6.66 3.66 -1.45
N LEU A 55 -5.53 3.87 -2.13
CA LEU A 55 -5.06 5.20 -2.53
C LEU A 55 -6.06 5.89 -3.48
N GLU A 56 -6.57 5.17 -4.47
CA GLU A 56 -7.57 5.67 -5.42
C GLU A 56 -8.85 6.11 -4.69
N ARG A 57 -9.41 5.25 -3.85
CA ARG A 57 -10.62 5.57 -3.07
C ARG A 57 -10.40 6.72 -2.10
N ALA A 58 -9.22 6.82 -1.50
CA ALA A 58 -8.88 7.96 -0.66
C ALA A 58 -8.85 9.25 -1.48
N GLY A 59 -8.29 9.19 -2.71
CA GLY A 59 -8.30 10.30 -3.67
C GLY A 59 -9.71 10.76 -4.02
N GLU A 60 -10.60 9.83 -4.35
CA GLU A 60 -12.00 10.12 -4.65
C GLU A 60 -12.70 10.81 -3.47
N ARG A 61 -12.44 10.36 -2.22
CA ARG A 61 -13.03 10.98 -1.02
C ARG A 61 -12.50 12.37 -0.77
N ALA A 62 -11.19 12.58 -0.92
CA ALA A 62 -10.58 13.90 -0.82
C ALA A 62 -11.12 14.86 -1.88
N ALA A 63 -11.21 14.42 -3.14
CA ALA A 63 -11.77 15.20 -4.24
C ALA A 63 -13.26 15.54 -4.04
N ALA A 64 -14.00 14.67 -3.37
CA ALA A 64 -15.41 14.90 -2.99
C ALA A 64 -15.56 15.86 -1.77
N GLY A 65 -14.48 16.49 -1.29
CA GLY A 65 -14.50 17.38 -0.12
C GLY A 65 -14.71 16.65 1.21
N ARG A 66 -14.31 15.39 1.29
CA ARG A 66 -14.45 14.55 2.50
C ARG A 66 -13.09 14.05 3.02
N PRO A 67 -12.20 14.97 3.45
CA PRO A 67 -10.83 14.62 3.86
C PRO A 67 -10.82 13.64 5.04
N ASP A 68 -11.76 13.76 6.00
CA ASP A 68 -11.81 12.84 7.15
C ASP A 68 -12.05 11.38 6.73
N GLN A 69 -12.88 11.17 5.71
CA GLN A 69 -13.12 9.83 5.18
C GLN A 69 -11.91 9.29 4.42
N ALA A 70 -11.17 10.15 3.73
CA ALA A 70 -9.93 9.79 3.07
C ALA A 70 -8.85 9.40 4.11
N ILE A 71 -8.70 10.18 5.18
CA ILE A 71 -7.78 9.89 6.29
C ILE A 71 -8.11 8.55 6.95
N ALA A 72 -9.40 8.27 7.18
CA ALA A 72 -9.83 6.98 7.74
C ALA A 72 -9.47 5.80 6.82
N LEU A 73 -9.70 5.92 5.50
CA LEU A 73 -9.32 4.90 4.51
C LEU A 73 -7.81 4.68 4.47
N LEU A 74 -7.02 5.76 4.47
CA LEU A 74 -5.55 5.68 4.47
C LEU A 74 -5.04 5.05 5.77
N THR A 75 -5.64 5.35 6.91
CA THR A 75 -5.30 4.75 8.20
C THR A 75 -5.54 3.24 8.19
N GLU A 76 -6.67 2.80 7.62
CA GLU A 76 -6.94 1.37 7.45
C GLU A 76 -5.96 0.74 6.44
N GLY A 77 -5.62 1.44 5.36
CA GLY A 77 -4.60 1.01 4.39
C GLY A 77 -3.24 0.81 5.02
N ILE A 78 -2.80 1.72 5.86
CA ILE A 78 -1.56 1.63 6.62
C ILE A 78 -1.58 0.42 7.57
N ARG A 79 -2.70 0.17 8.24
CA ARG A 79 -2.86 -1.00 9.12
C ARG A 79 -2.71 -2.33 8.35
N LEU A 80 -3.25 -2.40 7.13
CA LEU A 80 -3.19 -3.57 6.27
C LEU A 80 -1.83 -3.73 5.57
N SER A 81 -1.21 -2.62 5.22
CA SER A 81 0.06 -2.55 4.48
C SER A 81 0.99 -1.49 5.08
N PRO A 82 1.68 -1.79 6.19
CA PRO A 82 2.52 -0.80 6.91
C PRO A 82 3.73 -0.31 6.11
N GLN A 83 4.08 -0.97 5.02
CA GLN A 83 5.20 -0.60 4.16
C GLN A 83 4.80 0.33 3.00
N LEU A 84 3.51 0.67 2.90
CA LEU A 84 2.99 1.54 1.85
C LEU A 84 3.28 3.01 2.17
N TRP A 85 4.47 3.50 1.80
CA TRP A 85 4.88 4.89 2.08
C TRP A 85 3.96 5.93 1.44
N GLN A 86 3.34 5.61 0.28
CA GLN A 86 2.40 6.50 -0.41
C GLN A 86 1.15 6.78 0.44
N ALA A 87 0.72 5.84 1.29
CA ALA A 87 -0.43 6.07 2.17
C ALA A 87 -0.09 7.07 3.29
N PHE A 88 1.11 6.98 3.85
CA PHE A 88 1.60 7.97 4.80
C PHE A 88 1.77 9.34 4.15
N GLN A 89 2.39 9.40 2.96
CA GLN A 89 2.51 10.64 2.23
C GLN A 89 1.15 11.30 2.02
N TYR A 90 0.19 10.57 1.48
CA TYR A 90 -1.11 11.13 1.15
C TYR A 90 -1.88 11.56 2.40
N ARG A 91 -1.81 10.79 3.50
CA ARG A 91 -2.42 11.19 4.77
C ARG A 91 -1.75 12.44 5.34
N GLY A 92 -0.42 12.54 5.25
CA GLY A 92 0.33 13.73 5.62
C GLY A 92 -0.08 14.97 4.83
N GLU A 93 -0.31 14.84 3.52
CA GLU A 93 -0.83 15.93 2.68
C GLU A 93 -2.23 16.38 3.12
N LEU A 94 -3.11 15.46 3.48
CA LEU A 94 -4.45 15.80 4.00
C LEU A 94 -4.36 16.48 5.37
N TYR A 95 -3.46 16.04 6.24
CA TYR A 95 -3.20 16.71 7.52
C TYR A 95 -2.64 18.13 7.31
N LEU A 96 -1.72 18.30 6.35
CA LEU A 96 -1.20 19.63 6.00
C LEU A 96 -2.31 20.56 5.50
N GLN A 97 -3.17 20.08 4.61
CA GLN A 97 -4.34 20.84 4.14
C GLN A 97 -5.30 21.21 5.28
N GLY A 98 -5.43 20.33 6.27
CA GLY A 98 -6.22 20.56 7.48
C GLY A 98 -5.53 21.41 8.55
N GLY A 99 -4.29 21.89 8.30
CA GLY A 99 -3.51 22.66 9.27
C GLY A 99 -2.94 21.86 10.43
N GLN A 100 -2.97 20.53 10.37
CA GLN A 100 -2.46 19.63 11.41
C GLN A 100 -0.97 19.34 11.15
N LEU A 101 -0.12 20.37 11.38
CA LEU A 101 1.27 20.37 10.93
C LEU A 101 2.10 19.27 11.59
N GLU A 102 1.91 19.03 12.89
CA GLU A 102 2.64 17.98 13.63
C GLU A 102 2.32 16.58 13.11
N ALA A 103 1.04 16.32 12.82
CA ALA A 103 0.62 15.02 12.25
C ALA A 103 1.18 14.82 10.84
N ALA A 104 1.24 15.88 10.03
CA ALA A 104 1.85 15.84 8.72
C ALA A 104 3.35 15.50 8.77
N ILE A 105 4.11 16.11 9.72
CA ILE A 105 5.54 15.80 9.92
C ILE A 105 5.74 14.34 10.30
N GLN A 106 4.91 13.80 11.19
CA GLN A 106 4.99 12.40 11.60
C GLN A 106 4.81 11.47 10.40
N ASP A 107 3.78 11.72 9.58
CA ASP A 107 3.49 10.91 8.40
C ASP A 107 4.58 11.04 7.33
N PHE A 108 5.05 12.24 7.01
CA PHE A 108 6.16 12.42 6.07
C PHE A 108 7.46 11.79 6.58
N SER A 109 7.73 11.81 7.89
CA SER A 109 8.89 11.16 8.47
C SER A 109 8.82 9.66 8.34
N GLU A 110 7.63 9.06 8.51
CA GLU A 110 7.43 7.64 8.31
C GLU A 110 7.52 7.26 6.82
N ALA A 111 6.99 8.09 5.92
CA ALA A 111 7.16 7.90 4.49
C ALA A 111 8.63 7.94 4.08
N ILE A 112 9.43 8.89 4.60
CA ILE A 112 10.88 8.99 4.37
C ILE A 112 11.61 7.76 4.91
N ARG A 113 11.23 7.26 6.10
CA ARG A 113 11.83 6.05 6.66
C ARG A 113 11.63 4.84 5.75
N LEU A 114 10.46 4.74 5.12
CA LEU A 114 10.12 3.64 4.21
C LEU A 114 10.72 3.83 2.80
N ALA A 115 10.83 5.07 2.33
CA ALA A 115 11.34 5.42 1.00
C ALA A 115 12.37 6.57 1.07
N PRO A 116 13.59 6.32 1.60
CA PRO A 116 14.57 7.37 1.88
C PRO A 116 15.24 7.99 0.63
N ARG A 117 14.96 7.44 -0.54
CA ARG A 117 15.50 7.95 -1.82
C ARG A 117 14.51 8.79 -2.61
N GLU A 118 13.31 9.03 -2.07
CA GLU A 118 12.29 9.87 -2.71
C GLU A 118 12.49 11.35 -2.35
N PRO A 119 13.04 12.18 -3.25
CA PRO A 119 13.38 13.58 -2.93
C PRO A 119 12.16 14.40 -2.51
N HIS A 120 11.03 14.11 -3.11
CA HIS A 120 9.82 14.88 -2.93
C HIS A 120 9.23 14.75 -1.51
N LEU A 121 9.47 13.65 -0.79
CA LEU A 121 9.04 13.50 0.60
C LEU A 121 9.74 14.49 1.53
N TYR A 122 11.03 14.76 1.29
CA TYR A 122 11.80 15.76 2.00
C TYR A 122 11.28 17.17 1.70
N LEU A 123 10.91 17.47 0.45
CA LEU A 123 10.33 18.76 0.09
C LEU A 123 8.99 19.00 0.80
N LEU A 124 8.13 17.96 0.88
CA LEU A 124 6.87 18.05 1.60
C LEU A 124 7.10 18.33 3.09
N ARG A 125 7.99 17.58 3.75
CA ARG A 125 8.30 17.80 5.17
C ARG A 125 8.97 19.14 5.41
N GLY A 126 9.92 19.54 4.56
CA GLY A 126 10.56 20.86 4.61
C GLY A 126 9.56 22.00 4.46
N HIS A 127 8.53 21.83 3.62
CA HIS A 127 7.44 22.79 3.52
C HIS A 127 6.67 22.93 4.85
N VAL A 128 6.37 21.82 5.52
CA VAL A 128 5.70 21.87 6.83
C VAL A 128 6.56 22.57 7.87
N TYR A 129 7.87 22.27 7.93
CA TYR A 129 8.80 22.96 8.84
C TYR A 129 8.81 24.48 8.60
N ARG A 130 8.79 24.91 7.35
CA ARG A 130 8.71 26.34 7.01
C ARG A 130 7.41 26.97 7.52
N LEU A 131 6.28 26.29 7.41
CA LEU A 131 4.99 26.79 7.95
C LEU A 131 4.99 26.88 9.47
N MET A 132 5.78 26.03 10.15
CA MET A 132 5.98 26.08 11.59
C MET A 132 7.01 27.15 12.04
N GLY A 133 7.73 27.76 11.07
CA GLY A 133 8.78 28.75 11.35
C GLY A 133 10.15 28.12 11.63
N ASP A 134 10.32 26.80 11.46
CA ASP A 134 11.61 26.13 11.62
C ASP A 134 12.38 26.11 10.29
N GLU A 135 13.03 27.23 9.99
CA GLU A 135 13.77 27.43 8.77
C GLU A 135 14.98 26.50 8.67
N THR A 136 15.59 26.11 9.80
CA THR A 136 16.79 25.27 9.85
C THR A 136 16.47 23.84 9.36
N LEU A 137 15.38 23.25 9.85
CA LEU A 137 14.93 21.94 9.42
C LEU A 137 14.41 21.98 7.97
N SER A 138 13.72 23.06 7.57
CA SER A 138 13.28 23.24 6.21
C SER A 138 14.46 23.24 5.23
N GLN A 139 15.51 24.02 5.50
CA GLN A 139 16.70 24.08 4.64
C GLN A 139 17.45 22.74 4.60
N SER A 140 17.55 22.03 5.71
CA SER A 140 18.15 20.70 5.76
C SER A 140 17.43 19.71 4.85
N ASP A 141 16.10 19.68 4.90
CA ASP A 141 15.30 18.80 4.06
C ASP A 141 15.39 19.20 2.58
N CYS A 142 15.36 20.50 2.25
CA CYS A 142 15.59 20.98 0.89
C CYS A 142 16.97 20.58 0.35
N ALA A 143 18.03 20.70 1.15
CA ALA A 143 19.36 20.28 0.76
C ALA A 143 19.43 18.75 0.51
N ARG A 144 18.78 17.95 1.35
CA ARG A 144 18.71 16.50 1.14
C ARG A 144 17.95 16.13 -0.14
N ALA A 145 16.83 16.81 -0.41
CA ALA A 145 16.09 16.60 -1.65
C ALA A 145 16.93 16.96 -2.89
N ALA A 146 17.67 18.07 -2.85
CA ALA A 146 18.53 18.47 -3.95
C ALA A 146 19.67 17.47 -4.18
N ALA A 147 20.30 16.96 -3.11
CA ALA A 147 21.33 15.93 -3.21
C ALA A 147 20.79 14.65 -3.89
N LEU A 148 19.62 14.18 -3.48
CA LEU A 148 18.99 13.00 -4.09
C LEU A 148 18.60 13.22 -5.55
N ALA A 149 18.14 14.41 -5.91
CA ALA A 149 17.82 14.75 -7.31
C ALA A 149 19.08 14.80 -8.19
N GLY A 150 20.24 15.21 -7.65
CA GLY A 150 21.53 15.20 -8.33
C GLY A 150 22.15 13.79 -8.47
N GLU A 151 21.76 12.85 -7.63
CA GLU A 151 22.17 11.44 -7.72
C GLU A 151 21.36 10.59 -8.72
N SER A 152 20.40 11.19 -9.44
CA SER A 152 19.60 10.48 -10.48
C SER A 152 20.52 9.97 -11.61
N PRO A 153 20.37 8.70 -12.06
CA PRO A 153 21.31 8.06 -12.99
C PRO A 153 21.33 8.63 -14.40
N LEU A 154 20.61 9.71 -14.67
CA LEU A 154 20.57 10.36 -16.00
C LEU A 154 21.74 11.33 -16.25
N THR A 155 22.65 11.56 -15.28
CA THR A 155 23.77 12.53 -15.43
C THR A 155 25.14 11.89 -15.69
N THR A 156 25.26 10.58 -15.88
CA THR A 156 26.56 9.92 -16.12
C THR A 156 26.91 9.71 -17.60
N GLU A 157 26.10 10.18 -18.55
CA GLU A 157 26.35 9.90 -19.98
C GLU A 157 26.92 11.08 -20.81
N SER A 158 27.24 12.23 -20.18
CA SER A 158 27.77 13.38 -20.94
C SER A 158 29.23 13.79 -20.64
N ALA A 159 30.00 12.99 -19.91
CA ALA A 159 31.37 13.36 -19.52
C ALA A 159 32.50 12.55 -20.17
N SER A 160 32.26 11.81 -21.26
CA SER A 160 33.32 11.02 -21.88
C SER A 160 33.40 11.16 -23.40
N THR A 161 33.39 12.38 -23.92
CA THR A 161 33.81 12.58 -25.33
C THR A 161 34.34 13.99 -25.54
N THR A 162 35.50 14.31 -25.01
CA THR A 162 36.37 15.37 -25.61
C THR A 162 37.79 15.12 -25.08
N GLY A 163 38.52 14.35 -25.83
CA GLY A 163 39.94 14.20 -25.58
C GLY A 163 40.61 13.47 -26.72
N ALA A 164 41.45 14.19 -27.37
CA ALA A 164 42.48 13.76 -28.30
C ALA A 164 42.17 13.96 -29.77
N ASP A 165 42.76 14.98 -30.28
CA ASP A 165 43.61 14.74 -31.45
C ASP A 165 44.77 15.75 -31.50
N PRO A 166 45.93 15.31 -32.03
CA PRO A 166 47.24 16.01 -32.01
C PRO A 166 47.36 17.07 -33.09
#